data_44a7b6dc4abdec04100a9bfbe799fd91
#
_entry.id   44a7b6dc4abdec04100a9bfbe799fd91
#
_cell.length_a   1.000
_cell.length_b   1.000
_cell.length_c   1.000
_cell.angle_alpha   90.00
_cell.angle_beta   90.00
_cell.angle_gamma   90.00
#
_symmetry.space_group_name_H-M   'P 1'
#
loop_
_entity.id
_entity.type
_entity.pdbx_description
1 polymer ?
#
loop_
_entity_poly.entity_id
_entity_poly.type
_entity_poly.pdbx_seq_one_letter_code
_entity_poly.pdbx_strand_id
1 'polypeptide(L)'
;MENPKVDSAFATHVASVIPAGTIAYGTMTGTSVFGFKITIIGKGTHGAMPQNGIDPINVGVHIYQALQELIARECSPSQEVTLTIGQFNSGTVNNVIPETAILQGTLRTFDNKIKQYLITRIKEIVDNISHAFHAESKVDVLADIPVLCCDEKRNTEIAKAIRSMNGEFNMVSGLHTTGFDDFAVFANKVPSSYFMIGAKVDLDNIYAHHNPKVCFNEQVLPIETAV
;
A
#
# COMPACT_ATOMS: atom_id res chain seq x y z
N MET A 1 12.52 -20.58 -2.31
CA MET A 1 13.47 -20.33 -3.42
C MET A 1 14.75 -21.18 -3.28
N GLU A 2 14.64 -22.37 -2.75
CA GLU A 2 15.81 -23.20 -2.42
C GLU A 2 15.96 -24.42 -3.33
N ASN A 3 14.88 -24.87 -3.98
CA ASN A 3 14.93 -25.99 -4.91
C ASN A 3 13.92 -25.84 -6.07
N PRO A 4 14.36 -25.48 -7.26
CA PRO A 4 15.72 -25.07 -7.61
C PRO A 4 16.11 -23.73 -6.95
N LYS A 5 17.43 -23.50 -6.81
CA LYS A 5 17.92 -22.19 -6.36
C LYS A 5 17.59 -21.12 -7.40
N VAL A 6 17.00 -20.02 -6.95
CA VAL A 6 16.70 -18.87 -7.80
C VAL A 6 17.74 -17.79 -7.56
N ASP A 7 18.47 -17.39 -8.58
CA ASP A 7 19.55 -16.40 -8.51
C ASP A 7 19.06 -14.97 -8.80
N SER A 8 17.95 -14.82 -9.53
CA SER A 8 17.30 -13.54 -9.80
C SER A 8 15.84 -13.74 -10.21
N ALA A 9 15.03 -12.71 -10.08
CA ALA A 9 13.65 -12.70 -10.51
C ALA A 9 13.36 -11.48 -11.41
N PHE A 10 12.42 -11.65 -12.33
CA PHE A 10 11.98 -10.60 -13.25
C PHE A 10 10.46 -10.60 -13.34
N ALA A 11 9.86 -9.41 -13.41
CA ALA A 11 8.43 -9.26 -13.66
C ALA A 11 8.15 -8.06 -14.56
N THR A 12 7.05 -8.17 -15.30
CA THR A 12 6.47 -7.08 -16.07
C THR A 12 5.04 -6.80 -15.59
N HIS A 13 4.59 -5.57 -15.79
CA HIS A 13 3.23 -5.17 -15.49
C HIS A 13 2.75 -4.14 -16.51
N VAL A 14 1.56 -4.31 -17.07
CA VAL A 14 0.96 -3.32 -17.98
C VAL A 14 0.49 -2.08 -17.22
N ALA A 15 0.60 -0.91 -17.86
CA ALA A 15 0.19 0.36 -17.26
C ALA A 15 -0.74 1.14 -18.19
N SER A 16 -2.02 1.23 -17.83
CA SER A 16 -3.05 1.91 -18.64
C SER A 16 -2.86 3.43 -18.76
N VAL A 17 -2.03 4.03 -17.91
CA VAL A 17 -1.77 5.48 -17.89
C VAL A 17 -0.44 5.88 -18.52
N ILE A 18 0.43 4.94 -18.79
CA ILE A 18 1.73 5.15 -19.47
C ILE A 18 1.52 5.01 -20.97
N PRO A 19 2.07 5.92 -21.80
CA PRO A 19 1.95 5.83 -23.26
C PRO A 19 2.37 4.47 -23.81
N ALA A 20 1.60 3.93 -24.76
CA ALA A 20 1.91 2.66 -25.41
C ALA A 20 3.31 2.69 -26.06
N GLY A 21 4.06 1.57 -25.97
CA GLY A 21 5.44 1.49 -26.44
C GLY A 21 6.50 2.06 -25.47
N THR A 22 6.08 2.61 -24.33
CA THR A 22 7.00 3.02 -23.26
C THR A 22 7.25 1.84 -22.32
N ILE A 23 8.53 1.60 -21.99
CA ILE A 23 8.94 0.61 -20.98
C ILE A 23 9.63 1.38 -19.86
N ALA A 24 8.98 1.46 -18.70
CA ALA A 24 9.45 2.20 -17.54
C ALA A 24 10.01 1.26 -16.47
N TYR A 25 11.12 1.64 -15.82
CA TYR A 25 11.77 0.87 -14.77
C TYR A 25 12.49 1.78 -13.76
N GLY A 26 12.79 1.27 -12.56
CA GLY A 26 13.49 2.03 -11.52
C GLY A 26 14.01 1.12 -10.41
N THR A 27 14.74 1.70 -9.46
CA THR A 27 15.25 0.97 -8.28
C THR A 27 14.24 0.95 -7.14
N MET A 28 13.50 2.03 -6.93
CA MET A 28 12.42 2.13 -5.94
C MET A 28 11.08 2.28 -6.68
N THR A 29 10.55 1.16 -7.12
CA THR A 29 9.47 1.13 -8.12
C THR A 29 8.09 1.27 -7.50
N GLY A 30 7.88 0.72 -6.28
CA GLY A 30 6.57 0.76 -5.62
C GLY A 30 6.69 0.86 -4.10
N THR A 31 5.63 1.37 -3.46
CA THR A 31 5.56 1.49 -2.00
C THR A 31 5.43 0.13 -1.32
N SER A 32 5.79 0.09 -0.04
CA SER A 32 5.28 -0.92 0.87
C SER A 32 3.78 -0.72 1.12
N VAL A 33 3.10 -1.74 1.59
CA VAL A 33 1.76 -1.61 2.16
C VAL A 33 1.67 -2.35 3.50
N PHE A 34 1.05 -1.71 4.48
CA PHE A 34 0.57 -2.34 5.70
C PHE A 34 -0.91 -2.01 5.83
N GLY A 35 -1.76 -2.98 5.54
CA GLY A 35 -3.20 -2.91 5.75
C GLY A 35 -3.54 -3.40 7.16
N PHE A 36 -4.37 -2.66 7.89
CA PHE A 36 -4.72 -3.01 9.26
C PHE A 36 -6.20 -2.76 9.56
N LYS A 37 -6.68 -3.51 10.55
CA LYS A 37 -8.00 -3.35 11.14
C LYS A 37 -7.84 -3.19 12.65
N ILE A 38 -8.37 -2.10 13.18
CA ILE A 38 -8.46 -1.84 14.62
C ILE A 38 -9.87 -2.19 15.04
N THR A 39 -10.02 -3.08 16.00
CA THR A 39 -11.28 -3.38 16.67
C THR A 39 -11.20 -2.84 18.09
N ILE A 40 -12.10 -1.95 18.46
CA ILE A 40 -12.23 -1.38 19.79
C ILE A 40 -13.43 -2.03 20.44
N ILE A 41 -13.23 -2.57 21.64
CA ILE A 41 -14.23 -3.27 22.42
C ILE A 41 -14.54 -2.40 23.64
N GLY A 42 -15.74 -1.84 23.67
CA GLY A 42 -16.28 -1.05 24.75
C GLY A 42 -17.32 -1.83 25.54
N LYS A 43 -18.29 -1.10 26.09
CA LYS A 43 -19.43 -1.65 26.80
C LYS A 43 -20.68 -0.88 26.42
N GLY A 44 -21.61 -1.56 25.74
CA GLY A 44 -22.88 -0.99 25.31
C GLY A 44 -23.75 -0.56 26.47
N THR A 45 -24.51 0.54 26.29
CA THR A 45 -25.47 1.04 27.29
C THR A 45 -26.45 2.00 26.64
N HIS A 46 -27.54 2.33 27.38
CA HIS A 46 -28.48 3.37 26.98
C HIS A 46 -27.77 4.73 26.88
N GLY A 47 -27.98 5.47 25.80
CA GLY A 47 -27.27 6.74 25.52
C GLY A 47 -27.49 7.84 26.60
N ALA A 48 -28.58 7.76 27.38
CA ALA A 48 -28.81 8.64 28.53
C ALA A 48 -28.07 8.20 29.82
N MET A 49 -27.36 7.07 29.81
CA MET A 49 -26.62 6.50 30.96
C MET A 49 -25.19 6.17 30.61
N PRO A 50 -24.39 7.13 30.04
CA PRO A 50 -23.05 6.85 29.54
C PRO A 50 -22.08 6.38 30.64
N GLN A 51 -22.31 6.75 31.90
CA GLN A 51 -21.52 6.30 33.05
C GLN A 51 -21.55 4.78 33.31
N ASN A 52 -22.52 4.06 32.73
CA ASN A 52 -22.64 2.61 32.87
C ASN A 52 -21.97 1.83 31.73
N GLY A 53 -21.46 2.54 30.73
CA GLY A 53 -20.83 1.98 29.53
C GLY A 53 -19.39 2.43 29.32
N ILE A 54 -18.82 1.96 28.22
CA ILE A 54 -17.53 2.41 27.67
C ILE A 54 -17.80 2.67 26.18
N ASP A 55 -17.69 3.90 25.74
CA ASP A 55 -18.07 4.31 24.39
C ASP A 55 -16.93 4.06 23.39
N PRO A 56 -17.01 3.02 22.53
CA PRO A 56 -15.96 2.71 21.57
C PRO A 56 -15.90 3.72 20.41
N ILE A 57 -16.98 4.48 20.15
CA ILE A 57 -16.95 5.56 19.15
C ILE A 57 -16.04 6.68 19.64
N ASN A 58 -16.21 7.11 20.89
CA ASN A 58 -15.35 8.14 21.49
C ASN A 58 -13.88 7.71 21.48
N VAL A 59 -13.58 6.47 21.89
CA VAL A 59 -12.21 5.92 21.86
C VAL A 59 -11.66 5.92 20.41
N GLY A 60 -12.48 5.48 19.45
CA GLY A 60 -12.09 5.44 18.04
C GLY A 60 -11.78 6.81 17.45
N VAL A 61 -12.52 7.86 17.85
CA VAL A 61 -12.23 9.25 17.44
C VAL A 61 -10.87 9.70 17.95
N HIS A 62 -10.53 9.42 19.22
CA HIS A 62 -9.22 9.75 19.79
C HIS A 62 -8.08 8.99 19.12
N ILE A 63 -8.28 7.70 18.82
CA ILE A 63 -7.30 6.89 18.07
C ILE A 63 -7.13 7.48 16.66
N TYR A 64 -8.24 7.77 15.96
CA TYR A 64 -8.19 8.36 14.62
C TYR A 64 -7.36 9.66 14.60
N GLN A 65 -7.63 10.59 15.52
CA GLN A 65 -6.91 11.86 15.62
C GLN A 65 -5.42 11.65 15.90
N ALA A 66 -5.08 10.80 16.88
CA ALA A 66 -3.68 10.52 17.22
C ALA A 66 -2.90 9.88 16.07
N LEU A 67 -3.54 9.01 15.28
CA LEU A 67 -2.92 8.42 14.09
C LEU A 67 -2.64 9.46 12.99
N GLN A 68 -3.45 10.53 12.85
CA GLN A 68 -3.14 11.63 11.92
C GLN A 68 -1.89 12.42 12.37
N GLU A 69 -1.70 12.62 13.69
CA GLU A 69 -0.53 13.30 14.23
C GLU A 69 0.77 12.49 14.03
N LEU A 70 0.68 11.17 13.96
CA LEU A 70 1.84 10.28 13.80
C LEU A 70 2.70 10.68 12.59
N ILE A 71 2.08 10.91 11.43
CA ILE A 71 2.80 11.33 10.23
C ILE A 71 3.32 12.77 10.38
N ALA A 72 2.51 13.67 10.93
CA ALA A 72 2.87 15.08 11.04
C ALA A 72 3.97 15.38 12.08
N ARG A 73 4.18 14.49 13.04
CA ARG A 73 5.09 14.73 14.18
C ARG A 73 6.23 13.74 14.31
N GLU A 74 6.10 12.54 13.76
CA GLU A 74 7.09 11.47 13.91
C GLU A 74 7.80 11.10 12.60
N CYS A 75 7.35 11.61 11.45
CA CYS A 75 8.02 11.44 10.17
C CYS A 75 8.77 12.71 9.74
N SER A 76 9.92 12.53 9.11
CA SER A 76 10.63 13.64 8.47
C SER A 76 9.85 14.16 7.26
N PRO A 77 9.83 15.47 7.00
CA PRO A 77 9.22 16.01 5.78
C PRO A 77 9.79 15.47 4.47
N SER A 78 10.99 14.89 4.50
CA SER A 78 11.61 14.24 3.33
C SER A 78 11.22 12.78 3.16
N GLN A 79 10.42 12.20 4.06
CA GLN A 79 9.96 10.82 3.99
C GLN A 79 8.60 10.76 3.28
N GLU A 80 8.51 9.94 2.26
CA GLU A 80 7.25 9.69 1.57
C GLU A 80 6.44 8.65 2.35
N VAL A 81 5.47 9.12 3.12
CA VAL A 81 4.61 8.29 3.96
C VAL A 81 3.16 8.73 3.82
N THR A 82 2.27 7.76 3.71
CA THR A 82 0.83 7.98 3.71
C THR A 82 0.17 7.02 4.69
N LEU A 83 -0.63 7.56 5.62
CA LEU A 83 -1.49 6.80 6.52
C LEU A 83 -2.94 7.23 6.26
N THR A 84 -3.78 6.29 5.88
CA THR A 84 -5.19 6.55 5.57
C THR A 84 -6.07 5.61 6.38
N ILE A 85 -7.06 6.16 7.07
CA ILE A 85 -8.20 5.41 7.61
C ILE A 85 -9.33 5.53 6.60
N GLY A 86 -9.60 4.46 5.86
CA GLY A 86 -10.62 4.41 4.81
C GLY A 86 -11.99 3.96 5.31
N GLN A 87 -12.07 3.42 6.53
CA GLN A 87 -13.30 2.91 7.10
C GLN A 87 -13.37 3.15 8.61
N PHE A 88 -14.50 3.67 9.09
CA PHE A 88 -14.82 3.78 10.51
C PHE A 88 -16.32 3.43 10.69
N ASN A 89 -16.60 2.30 11.31
CA ASN A 89 -17.95 1.78 11.51
C ASN A 89 -18.22 1.49 12.98
N SER A 90 -19.38 1.95 13.47
CA SER A 90 -19.89 1.64 14.80
C SER A 90 -21.33 2.04 14.93
N GLY A 91 -22.04 1.36 15.83
CA GLY A 91 -23.43 1.67 16.17
C GLY A 91 -24.47 1.35 15.07
N THR A 92 -25.71 1.25 15.48
CA THR A 92 -26.87 0.99 14.58
C THR A 92 -28.04 1.93 14.84
N VAL A 93 -28.10 2.52 16.04
CA VAL A 93 -29.16 3.43 16.46
C VAL A 93 -28.56 4.59 17.27
N ASN A 94 -29.26 5.73 17.28
CA ASN A 94 -28.74 7.00 17.81
C ASN A 94 -28.81 7.14 19.33
N ASN A 95 -29.53 6.28 20.03
CA ASN A 95 -29.77 6.37 21.48
C ASN A 95 -29.14 5.24 22.29
N VAL A 96 -28.20 4.50 21.68
CA VAL A 96 -27.47 3.40 22.31
C VAL A 96 -25.97 3.57 22.07
N ILE A 97 -25.16 3.52 23.11
CA ILE A 97 -23.71 3.37 23.02
C ILE A 97 -23.45 1.92 22.57
N PRO A 98 -22.74 1.69 21.46
CA PRO A 98 -22.49 0.34 20.93
C PRO A 98 -21.44 -0.41 21.76
N GLU A 99 -21.27 -1.71 21.49
CA GLU A 99 -20.24 -2.52 22.12
C GLU A 99 -18.90 -2.46 21.40
N THR A 100 -18.91 -2.14 20.10
CA THR A 100 -17.68 -2.17 19.29
C THR A 100 -17.61 -1.03 18.30
N ALA A 101 -16.38 -0.61 17.99
CA ALA A 101 -16.06 0.22 16.82
C ALA A 101 -14.92 -0.42 16.02
N ILE A 102 -14.97 -0.26 14.69
CA ILE A 102 -14.00 -0.81 13.76
C ILE A 102 -13.44 0.32 12.89
N LEU A 103 -12.11 0.47 12.89
CA LEU A 103 -11.39 1.29 11.94
C LEU A 103 -10.55 0.39 11.03
N GLN A 104 -10.50 0.69 9.73
CA GLN A 104 -9.58 0.02 8.81
C GLN A 104 -8.79 1.06 8.03
N GLY A 105 -7.50 0.78 7.88
CA GLY A 105 -6.59 1.70 7.23
C GLY A 105 -5.43 1.04 6.52
N THR A 106 -4.67 1.86 5.83
CA THR A 106 -3.43 1.47 5.15
C THR A 106 -2.31 2.46 5.46
N LEU A 107 -1.12 1.93 5.66
CA LEU A 107 0.14 2.68 5.73
C LEU A 107 0.97 2.34 4.50
N ARG A 108 1.52 3.35 3.83
CA ARG A 108 2.40 3.24 2.66
C ARG A 108 3.65 4.07 2.84
N THR A 109 4.79 3.54 2.43
CA THR A 109 6.07 4.26 2.43
C THR A 109 7.06 3.57 1.50
N PHE A 110 8.10 4.29 1.09
CA PHE A 110 9.23 3.74 0.33
C PHE A 110 10.39 3.26 1.23
N ASP A 111 10.21 3.18 2.54
CA ASP A 111 11.23 2.73 3.48
C ASP A 111 10.68 1.64 4.42
N ASN A 112 11.25 0.43 4.35
CA ASN A 112 10.85 -0.68 5.20
C ASN A 112 11.14 -0.43 6.70
N LYS A 113 12.16 0.38 7.05
CA LYS A 113 12.45 0.69 8.46
C LYS A 113 11.42 1.65 9.02
N ILE A 114 11.03 2.67 8.26
CA ILE A 114 9.95 3.59 8.60
C ILE A 114 8.63 2.83 8.73
N LYS A 115 8.35 1.90 7.82
CA LYS A 115 7.16 1.03 7.91
C LYS A 115 7.12 0.30 9.26
N GLN A 116 8.18 -0.39 9.64
CA GLN A 116 8.22 -1.15 10.89
C GLN A 116 8.10 -0.24 12.14
N TYR A 117 8.76 0.90 12.12
CA TYR A 117 8.60 1.90 13.17
C TYR A 117 7.15 2.33 13.32
N LEU A 118 6.50 2.74 12.23
CA LEU A 118 5.12 3.23 12.26
C LEU A 118 4.10 2.14 12.62
N ILE A 119 4.34 0.89 12.22
CA ILE A 119 3.51 -0.26 12.66
C ILE A 119 3.55 -0.39 14.18
N THR A 120 4.74 -0.28 14.79
CA THR A 120 4.90 -0.33 16.24
C THR A 120 4.16 0.84 16.90
N ARG A 121 4.33 2.06 16.36
CA ARG A 121 3.67 3.26 16.89
C ARG A 121 2.15 3.20 16.78
N ILE A 122 1.61 2.69 15.67
CA ILE A 122 0.16 2.47 15.50
C ILE A 122 -0.37 1.59 16.65
N LYS A 123 0.28 0.46 16.92
CA LYS A 123 -0.14 -0.46 17.99
C LYS A 123 -0.07 0.21 19.38
N GLU A 124 1.03 0.89 19.68
CA GLU A 124 1.21 1.60 20.96
C GLU A 124 0.15 2.70 21.17
N ILE A 125 -0.16 3.49 20.14
CA ILE A 125 -1.20 4.52 20.21
C ILE A 125 -2.57 3.89 20.46
N VAL A 126 -2.90 2.84 19.73
CA VAL A 126 -4.19 2.13 19.87
C VAL A 126 -4.33 1.57 21.28
N ASP A 127 -3.32 0.86 21.79
CA ASP A 127 -3.36 0.22 23.10
C ASP A 127 -3.43 1.26 24.23
N ASN A 128 -2.59 2.30 24.19
CA ASN A 128 -2.56 3.31 25.25
C ASN A 128 -3.83 4.15 25.32
N ILE A 129 -4.38 4.55 24.16
CA ILE A 129 -5.63 5.31 24.12
C ILE A 129 -6.79 4.44 24.59
N SER A 130 -6.90 3.20 24.13
CA SER A 130 -7.93 2.27 24.57
C SER A 130 -7.89 2.08 26.08
N HIS A 131 -6.69 1.83 26.62
CA HIS A 131 -6.50 1.67 28.06
C HIS A 131 -6.88 2.93 28.86
N ALA A 132 -6.54 4.14 28.36
CA ALA A 132 -6.90 5.39 29.02
C ALA A 132 -8.42 5.61 29.13
N PHE A 133 -9.20 5.02 28.23
CA PHE A 133 -10.66 5.07 28.25
C PHE A 133 -11.32 3.77 28.75
N HIS A 134 -10.56 2.87 29.37
CA HIS A 134 -11.02 1.58 29.90
C HIS A 134 -11.58 0.62 28.84
N ALA A 135 -11.29 0.83 27.56
CA ALA A 135 -11.66 -0.07 26.48
C ALA A 135 -10.55 -1.11 26.22
N GLU A 136 -10.94 -2.21 25.59
CA GLU A 136 -10.00 -3.17 25.00
C GLU A 136 -9.83 -2.89 23.51
N SER A 137 -8.70 -3.26 22.93
CA SER A 137 -8.47 -3.10 21.51
C SER A 137 -7.67 -4.26 20.93
N LYS A 138 -7.81 -4.43 19.61
CA LYS A 138 -7.05 -5.40 18.83
C LYS A 138 -6.67 -4.80 17.48
N VAL A 139 -5.41 -5.00 17.06
CA VAL A 139 -4.94 -4.63 15.73
C VAL A 139 -4.66 -5.91 14.93
N ASP A 140 -5.49 -6.17 13.93
CA ASP A 140 -5.31 -7.26 12.98
C ASP A 140 -4.60 -6.76 11.72
N VAL A 141 -3.67 -7.57 11.19
CA VAL A 141 -2.97 -7.29 9.94
C VAL A 141 -3.79 -7.83 8.78
N LEU A 142 -4.11 -6.97 7.81
CA LEU A 142 -4.84 -7.33 6.58
C LEU A 142 -3.89 -7.56 5.41
N ALA A 143 -2.79 -6.80 5.36
CA ALA A 143 -1.73 -6.93 4.36
C ALA A 143 -0.40 -6.44 4.93
N ASP A 144 0.70 -7.07 4.57
CA ASP A 144 2.05 -6.65 4.94
C ASP A 144 3.03 -6.99 3.81
N ILE A 145 3.18 -6.05 2.86
CA ILE A 145 4.06 -6.18 1.69
C ILE A 145 5.21 -5.18 1.83
N PRO A 146 6.47 -5.60 1.59
CA PRO A 146 7.62 -4.71 1.65
C PRO A 146 7.66 -3.73 0.48
N VAL A 147 8.58 -2.77 0.53
CA VAL A 147 8.90 -1.87 -0.60
C VAL A 147 9.36 -2.70 -1.80
N LEU A 148 8.88 -2.37 -2.99
CA LEU A 148 9.38 -2.96 -4.24
C LEU A 148 10.70 -2.30 -4.63
N CYS A 149 11.80 -2.90 -4.15
CA CYS A 149 13.16 -2.49 -4.48
C CYS A 149 13.75 -3.41 -5.55
N CYS A 150 14.17 -2.83 -6.67
CA CYS A 150 14.80 -3.54 -7.77
C CYS A 150 16.34 -3.36 -7.75
N ASP A 151 17.05 -4.37 -8.22
CA ASP A 151 18.50 -4.35 -8.34
C ASP A 151 18.95 -3.49 -9.54
N GLU A 152 19.78 -2.48 -9.30
CA GLU A 152 20.22 -1.53 -10.32
C GLU A 152 21.02 -2.22 -11.44
N LYS A 153 21.85 -3.21 -11.08
CA LYS A 153 22.65 -3.95 -12.06
C LYS A 153 21.75 -4.78 -12.95
N ARG A 154 20.77 -5.50 -12.39
CA ARG A 154 19.81 -6.28 -13.17
C ARG A 154 18.93 -5.40 -14.05
N ASN A 155 18.47 -4.27 -13.54
CA ASN A 155 17.74 -3.28 -14.33
C ASN A 155 18.57 -2.82 -15.55
N THR A 156 19.84 -2.53 -15.35
CA THR A 156 20.76 -2.09 -16.42
C THR A 156 21.00 -3.20 -17.45
N GLU A 157 21.23 -4.44 -16.99
CA GLU A 157 21.45 -5.61 -17.86
C GLU A 157 20.22 -5.87 -18.73
N ILE A 158 19.02 -5.90 -18.13
CA ILE A 158 17.78 -6.17 -18.85
C ILE A 158 17.43 -5.01 -19.79
N ALA A 159 17.55 -3.76 -19.33
CA ALA A 159 17.30 -2.60 -20.17
C ALA A 159 18.24 -2.56 -21.41
N LYS A 160 19.49 -3.02 -21.27
CA LYS A 160 20.41 -3.17 -22.39
C LYS A 160 19.95 -4.28 -23.35
N ALA A 161 19.52 -5.42 -22.82
CA ALA A 161 18.99 -6.52 -23.64
C ALA A 161 17.77 -6.06 -24.44
N ILE A 162 16.78 -5.40 -23.79
CA ILE A 162 15.59 -4.87 -24.46
C ILE A 162 15.95 -3.89 -25.58
N ARG A 163 16.90 -2.97 -25.36
CA ARG A 163 17.37 -2.02 -26.38
C ARG A 163 18.05 -2.68 -27.57
N SER A 164 18.59 -3.89 -27.39
CA SER A 164 19.21 -4.65 -28.49
C SER A 164 18.22 -5.45 -29.35
N MET A 165 16.96 -5.52 -28.92
CA MET A 165 15.89 -6.17 -29.68
C MET A 165 15.44 -5.30 -30.85
N ASN A 166 14.96 -5.93 -31.90
CA ASN A 166 14.40 -5.22 -33.05
C ASN A 166 13.00 -4.68 -32.69
N GLY A 167 12.95 -3.39 -32.31
CA GLY A 167 11.70 -2.70 -31.95
C GLY A 167 11.97 -1.26 -31.55
N GLU A 168 10.97 -0.41 -31.76
CA GLU A 168 11.00 0.98 -31.28
C GLU A 168 10.41 1.03 -29.87
N PHE A 169 11.27 0.92 -28.86
CA PHE A 169 10.86 1.02 -27.45
C PHE A 169 11.33 2.33 -26.84
N ASN A 170 10.42 3.05 -26.20
CA ASN A 170 10.76 4.22 -25.40
C ASN A 170 11.11 3.78 -23.96
N MET A 171 12.41 3.61 -23.69
CA MET A 171 12.90 3.18 -22.37
C MET A 171 13.05 4.37 -21.42
N VAL A 172 12.29 4.38 -20.33
CA VAL A 172 12.29 5.44 -19.31
C VAL A 172 12.76 4.87 -17.98
N SER A 173 13.86 5.44 -17.45
CA SER A 173 14.38 5.10 -16.11
C SER A 173 13.77 6.01 -15.04
N GLY A 174 13.84 5.57 -13.77
CA GLY A 174 13.35 6.35 -12.64
C GLY A 174 11.86 6.12 -12.35
N LEU A 175 11.32 4.97 -12.74
CA LEU A 175 9.95 4.58 -12.35
C LEU A 175 9.82 4.61 -10.82
N HIS A 176 8.86 5.41 -10.35
CA HIS A 176 8.56 5.62 -8.94
C HIS A 176 7.04 5.82 -8.82
N THR A 177 6.34 4.87 -8.22
CA THR A 177 4.88 4.88 -8.14
C THR A 177 4.40 4.60 -6.73
N THR A 178 3.31 5.22 -6.33
CA THR A 178 2.67 5.00 -5.03
C THR A 178 1.86 3.69 -4.95
N GLY A 179 1.78 2.94 -6.07
CA GLY A 179 1.27 1.58 -6.10
C GLY A 179 2.15 0.61 -5.31
N PHE A 180 1.64 -0.58 -5.05
CA PHE A 180 2.41 -1.70 -4.51
C PHE A 180 2.18 -2.94 -5.38
N ASP A 181 3.10 -3.88 -5.28
CA ASP A 181 3.02 -5.17 -5.96
C ASP A 181 3.60 -6.26 -5.06
N ASP A 182 2.99 -7.44 -5.03
CA ASP A 182 3.46 -8.55 -4.20
C ASP A 182 4.77 -9.18 -4.72
N PHE A 183 5.15 -8.88 -5.97
CA PHE A 183 6.50 -9.17 -6.48
C PHE A 183 7.61 -8.60 -5.58
N ALA A 184 7.30 -7.57 -4.79
CA ALA A 184 8.19 -7.04 -3.77
C ALA A 184 8.70 -8.12 -2.79
N VAL A 185 7.92 -9.17 -2.52
CA VAL A 185 8.33 -10.29 -1.66
C VAL A 185 9.48 -11.07 -2.29
N PHE A 186 9.48 -11.24 -3.61
CA PHE A 186 10.58 -11.85 -4.36
C PHE A 186 11.79 -10.90 -4.45
N ALA A 187 11.54 -9.65 -4.80
CA ALA A 187 12.58 -8.63 -4.97
C ALA A 187 13.39 -8.36 -3.69
N ASN A 188 12.79 -8.59 -2.51
CA ASN A 188 13.51 -8.50 -1.24
C ASN A 188 14.29 -9.77 -0.85
N LYS A 189 14.22 -10.84 -1.67
CA LYS A 189 14.94 -12.11 -1.41
C LYS A 189 16.06 -12.39 -2.39
N VAL A 190 15.91 -11.97 -3.63
CA VAL A 190 16.91 -12.16 -4.71
C VAL A 190 17.01 -10.89 -5.55
N PRO A 191 18.17 -10.63 -6.18
CA PRO A 191 18.32 -9.51 -7.12
C PRO A 191 17.23 -9.58 -8.19
N SER A 192 16.41 -8.54 -8.30
CA SER A 192 15.20 -8.58 -9.14
C SER A 192 15.04 -7.31 -9.96
N SER A 193 14.24 -7.41 -11.02
CA SER A 193 13.84 -6.28 -11.86
C SER A 193 12.35 -6.28 -12.11
N TYR A 194 11.78 -5.08 -12.18
CA TYR A 194 10.38 -4.85 -12.44
C TYR A 194 10.20 -3.77 -13.49
N PHE A 195 9.52 -4.09 -14.58
CA PHE A 195 9.32 -3.19 -15.69
C PHE A 195 7.83 -2.95 -15.92
N MET A 196 7.44 -1.69 -16.10
CA MET A 196 6.08 -1.33 -16.49
C MET A 196 6.02 -1.11 -18.00
N ILE A 197 5.09 -1.80 -18.66
CA ILE A 197 4.83 -1.68 -20.09
C ILE A 197 3.64 -0.73 -20.28
N GLY A 198 3.88 0.40 -20.90
CA GLY A 198 2.83 1.38 -21.22
C GLY A 198 1.82 0.82 -22.19
N ALA A 199 0.55 0.86 -21.81
CA ALA A 199 -0.58 0.35 -22.58
C ALA A 199 -1.75 1.35 -22.63
N LYS A 200 -1.45 2.65 -22.56
CA LYS A 200 -2.44 3.71 -22.65
C LYS A 200 -3.17 3.65 -23.99
N VAL A 201 -4.50 3.70 -23.95
CA VAL A 201 -5.35 3.85 -25.12
C VAL A 201 -5.53 5.33 -25.44
N ASP A 202 -5.71 5.65 -26.74
CA ASP A 202 -5.99 7.01 -27.20
C ASP A 202 -7.51 7.27 -27.14
N LEU A 203 -7.99 7.58 -25.94
CA LEU A 203 -9.39 7.89 -25.65
C LEU A 203 -9.47 9.18 -24.80
N ASP A 204 -10.57 9.92 -24.92
CA ASP A 204 -10.82 11.14 -24.14
C ASP A 204 -10.87 10.89 -22.63
N ASN A 205 -11.33 9.70 -22.22
CA ASN A 205 -11.42 9.27 -20.82
C ASN A 205 -10.51 8.08 -20.56
N ILE A 206 -9.44 8.31 -19.79
CA ILE A 206 -8.50 7.28 -19.36
C ILE A 206 -8.87 6.83 -17.95
N TYR A 207 -9.11 5.55 -17.79
CA TYR A 207 -9.34 4.93 -16.50
C TYR A 207 -8.07 4.24 -16.01
N ALA A 208 -7.69 4.51 -14.73
CA ALA A 208 -6.58 3.84 -14.09
C ALA A 208 -6.92 2.37 -13.76
N HIS A 209 -5.90 1.61 -13.34
CA HIS A 209 -6.04 0.23 -12.87
C HIS A 209 -7.14 0.11 -11.81
N HIS A 210 -7.77 -1.05 -11.73
CA HIS A 210 -8.88 -1.40 -10.84
C HIS A 210 -10.21 -0.68 -11.12
N ASN A 211 -10.28 0.19 -12.13
CA ASN A 211 -11.56 0.71 -12.60
C ASN A 211 -12.22 -0.32 -13.53
N PRO A 212 -13.54 -0.63 -13.40
CA PRO A 212 -14.21 -1.58 -14.28
C PRO A 212 -14.27 -1.18 -15.75
N LYS A 213 -13.95 0.09 -16.07
CA LYS A 213 -13.91 0.61 -17.44
C LYS A 213 -12.48 0.76 -17.97
N VAL A 214 -11.48 0.24 -17.26
CA VAL A 214 -10.09 0.31 -17.74
C VAL A 214 -9.95 -0.41 -19.07
N CYS A 215 -9.25 0.21 -20.01
CA CYS A 215 -8.89 -0.37 -21.29
C CYS A 215 -7.38 -0.30 -21.49
N PHE A 216 -6.84 -1.29 -22.19
CA PHE A 216 -5.42 -1.38 -22.53
C PHE A 216 -5.26 -1.40 -24.04
N ASN A 217 -4.20 -0.79 -24.53
CA ASN A 217 -3.82 -0.90 -25.94
C ASN A 217 -3.22 -2.28 -26.19
N GLU A 218 -3.95 -3.16 -26.88
CA GLU A 218 -3.53 -4.54 -27.16
C GLU A 218 -2.31 -4.65 -28.09
N GLN A 219 -1.93 -3.57 -28.78
CA GLN A 219 -0.70 -3.54 -29.60
C GLN A 219 0.57 -3.72 -28.76
N VAL A 220 0.47 -3.61 -27.42
CA VAL A 220 1.63 -3.84 -26.51
C VAL A 220 1.84 -5.31 -26.15
N LEU A 221 0.89 -6.21 -26.44
CA LEU A 221 1.02 -7.65 -26.14
C LEU A 221 2.27 -8.30 -26.76
N PRO A 222 2.63 -8.03 -28.03
CA PRO A 222 3.88 -8.54 -28.59
C PRO A 222 5.13 -7.98 -27.86
N ILE A 223 5.06 -6.74 -27.39
CA ILE A 223 6.16 -6.09 -26.65
C ILE A 223 6.37 -6.81 -25.32
N GLU A 224 5.31 -7.02 -24.56
CA GLU A 224 5.36 -7.68 -23.26
C GLU A 224 5.81 -9.14 -23.38
N THR A 225 5.43 -9.82 -24.46
CA THR A 225 5.86 -11.21 -24.73
C THR A 225 7.33 -11.28 -25.11
N ALA A 226 7.88 -10.23 -25.72
CA ALA A 226 9.26 -10.18 -26.17
C ALA A 226 10.25 -9.77 -25.06
N VAL A 227 9.80 -8.98 -24.08
CA VAL A 227 10.55 -8.51 -22.89
C VAL A 227 10.60 -9.59 -21.82
#